data_2499dce3dc7a6772bc0d742494b505c4
#
_entry.id   2499dce3dc7a6772bc0d742494b505c4
#
_cell.length_a   1.000
_cell.length_b   1.000
_cell.length_c   1.000
_cell.angle_alpha   90.00
_cell.angle_beta   90.00
_cell.angle_gamma   90.00
#
_symmetry.space_group_name_H-M   'P 1'
#
loop_
_entity.id
_entity.type
_entity.pdbx_description
1 polymer ?
#
loop_
_entity_poly.entity_id
_entity_poly.type
_entity_poly.pdbx_seq_one_letter_code
_entity_poly.pdbx_strand_id
1 'polypeptide(L)'
;MTSNNWSGYVLTGGSGGYQAISANWTVPTLDCASVPNGYTADWVGVNGFTGSPGLFQDGTMSGCVSGQQSGYAWWTDEAETYFAPSLFAVAPGDVIDAELWQETSGYWDYYIKDLTSGLVSSAAEPFSGPGTSAEWIAEDPGCPNGDSDCWNNNGELSDFPDFGSVTFTDLGLTTPSGSWTVPPYSDACEMVTTDGSVEVLPSPIQGSGASIAFTVTYEPPGEVSSTAGTAAVKHTQSTFVAPAPRMVPKHQAGQIGSRSIPGPKPELPRIR
;
A
#
# COMPACT_ATOMS: atom_id res chain seq x y z
N MET A 1 -14.46 2.32 -7.61
CA MET A 1 -14.11 3.75 -7.49
C MET A 1 -12.88 4.05 -8.32
N THR A 2 -12.52 5.33 -8.51
CA THR A 2 -11.29 5.72 -9.21
C THR A 2 -10.45 6.62 -8.33
N SER A 3 -9.13 6.52 -8.46
CA SER A 3 -8.12 7.38 -7.81
C SER A 3 -7.07 7.78 -8.84
N ASN A 4 -6.35 8.87 -8.60
CA ASN A 4 -5.25 9.27 -9.48
C ASN A 4 -3.93 8.58 -9.10
N ASN A 5 -3.85 7.98 -7.91
CA ASN A 5 -2.61 7.45 -7.37
C ASN A 5 -2.76 6.10 -6.64
N TRP A 6 -3.98 5.57 -6.43
CA TRP A 6 -4.21 4.30 -5.75
C TRP A 6 -4.89 3.28 -6.65
N SER A 7 -4.42 2.03 -6.64
CA SER A 7 -5.11 0.89 -7.20
C SER A 7 -5.08 -0.29 -6.24
N GLY A 8 -6.22 -0.97 -6.08
CA GLY A 8 -6.35 -2.10 -5.16
C GLY A 8 -7.73 -2.20 -4.54
N TYR A 9 -7.81 -2.44 -3.25
CA TYR A 9 -9.06 -2.57 -2.54
C TYR A 9 -9.11 -1.69 -1.30
N VAL A 10 -10.23 -0.98 -1.15
CA VAL A 10 -10.57 -0.18 0.02
C VAL A 10 -11.86 -0.71 0.63
N LEU A 11 -11.85 -0.96 1.93
CA LEU A 11 -13.01 -1.38 2.70
C LEU A 11 -13.39 -0.27 3.67
N THR A 12 -14.66 0.11 3.68
CA THR A 12 -15.19 1.16 4.54
C THR A 12 -16.34 0.65 5.38
N GLY A 13 -16.60 1.29 6.52
CA GLY A 13 -17.85 1.12 7.26
C GLY A 13 -17.89 -0.03 8.28
N GLY A 14 -16.75 -0.50 8.76
CA GLY A 14 -16.72 -1.42 9.89
C GLY A 14 -17.36 -0.82 11.14
N SER A 15 -18.41 -1.42 11.69
CA SER A 15 -18.97 -1.00 12.98
C SER A 15 -17.95 -1.25 14.09
N GLY A 16 -17.40 -0.18 14.66
CA GLY A 16 -16.35 -0.23 15.67
C GLY A 16 -14.94 -0.25 15.11
N GLY A 17 -14.78 -0.08 13.78
CA GLY A 17 -13.49 0.02 13.09
C GLY A 17 -12.87 -1.33 12.72
N TYR A 18 -11.86 -1.26 11.86
CA TYR A 18 -10.96 -2.38 11.60
C TYR A 18 -9.86 -2.39 12.67
N GLN A 19 -9.48 -3.56 13.14
CA GLN A 19 -8.50 -3.73 14.22
C GLN A 19 -7.19 -4.37 13.78
N ALA A 20 -7.19 -5.02 12.61
CA ALA A 20 -5.98 -5.52 11.99
C ALA A 20 -6.17 -5.71 10.50
N ILE A 21 -5.08 -5.59 9.75
CA ILE A 21 -5.00 -5.88 8.32
C ILE A 21 -3.65 -6.53 8.03
N SER A 22 -3.59 -7.45 7.06
CA SER A 22 -2.34 -8.04 6.60
C SER A 22 -2.41 -8.47 5.14
N ALA A 23 -1.25 -8.57 4.50
CA ALA A 23 -1.07 -9.22 3.21
C ALA A 23 0.38 -9.67 3.01
N ASN A 24 0.57 -10.57 2.04
CA ASN A 24 1.87 -10.85 1.46
C ASN A 24 1.89 -10.40 -0.01
N TRP A 25 3.04 -9.95 -0.49
CA TRP A 25 3.27 -9.70 -1.92
C TRP A 25 4.71 -9.97 -2.30
N THR A 26 4.97 -10.02 -3.60
CA THR A 26 6.33 -10.06 -4.13
C THR A 26 6.68 -8.68 -4.69
N VAL A 27 7.81 -8.12 -4.28
CA VAL A 27 8.32 -6.84 -4.79
C VAL A 27 8.45 -6.92 -6.31
N PRO A 28 7.77 -6.04 -7.07
CA PRO A 28 7.76 -6.11 -8.52
C PRO A 28 9.08 -5.66 -9.13
N THR A 29 9.33 -6.10 -10.37
CA THR A 29 10.39 -5.56 -11.21
C THR A 29 9.84 -4.39 -12.01
N LEU A 30 10.53 -3.25 -11.98
CA LEU A 30 10.14 -2.04 -12.69
C LEU A 30 10.84 -1.94 -14.05
N ASP A 31 10.14 -1.41 -15.06
CA ASP A 31 10.76 -1.01 -16.32
C ASP A 31 11.48 0.34 -16.18
N CYS A 32 12.65 0.31 -15.55
CA CYS A 32 13.50 1.48 -15.40
C CYS A 32 14.17 1.96 -16.71
N ALA A 33 14.02 1.23 -17.80
CA ALA A 33 14.53 1.69 -19.08
C ALA A 33 13.57 2.71 -19.72
N SER A 34 12.26 2.50 -19.56
CA SER A 34 11.22 3.41 -20.05
C SER A 34 11.01 4.59 -19.11
N VAL A 35 11.06 4.37 -17.80
CA VAL A 35 10.90 5.41 -16.77
C VAL A 35 12.14 5.39 -15.86
N PRO A 36 13.20 6.13 -16.19
CA PRO A 36 14.47 6.07 -15.47
C PRO A 36 14.45 6.72 -14.08
N ASN A 37 13.45 7.53 -13.78
CA ASN A 37 13.25 8.19 -12.49
C ASN A 37 11.76 8.18 -12.16
N GLY A 38 11.33 7.21 -11.36
CA GLY A 38 9.93 7.05 -10.97
C GLY A 38 9.81 6.05 -9.84
N TYR A 39 8.64 6.02 -9.18
CA TYR A 39 8.44 5.22 -7.97
C TYR A 39 7.09 4.51 -8.00
N THR A 40 7.01 3.37 -7.30
CA THR A 40 5.77 2.68 -6.95
C THR A 40 5.84 2.20 -5.51
N ALA A 41 4.71 2.16 -4.83
CA ALA A 41 4.61 1.59 -3.49
C ALA A 41 3.52 0.52 -3.43
N ASP A 42 3.79 -0.55 -2.68
CA ASP A 42 2.83 -1.60 -2.36
C ASP A 42 2.69 -1.67 -0.85
N TRP A 43 1.45 -1.58 -0.33
CA TRP A 43 1.26 -1.45 1.10
C TRP A 43 -0.10 -1.94 1.62
N VAL A 44 -0.18 -2.13 2.93
CA VAL A 44 -1.42 -2.28 3.69
C VAL A 44 -1.63 -1.06 4.58
N GLY A 45 -2.88 -0.66 4.78
CA GLY A 45 -3.22 0.53 5.53
C GLY A 45 -4.51 0.44 6.31
N VAL A 46 -4.65 1.30 7.30
CA VAL A 46 -5.89 1.52 8.04
C VAL A 46 -6.17 3.00 8.16
N ASN A 47 -7.43 3.39 8.02
CA ASN A 47 -7.84 4.78 8.03
C ASN A 47 -7.43 5.54 6.75
N GLY A 48 -7.60 6.86 6.69
CA GLY A 48 -7.15 7.67 5.54
C GLY A 48 -8.15 7.81 4.40
N PHE A 49 -9.08 6.87 4.27
CA PHE A 49 -10.13 6.98 3.28
C PHE A 49 -11.37 7.70 3.83
N THR A 50 -12.06 8.51 3.00
CA THR A 50 -13.31 9.23 3.34
C THR A 50 -13.26 10.15 4.56
N GLY A 51 -12.23 11.01 4.65
CA GLY A 51 -12.20 12.11 5.63
C GLY A 51 -11.86 11.68 7.06
N SER A 52 -11.37 10.48 7.25
CA SER A 52 -10.77 10.07 8.52
C SER A 52 -9.43 10.77 8.72
N PRO A 53 -9.11 11.26 9.91
CA PRO A 53 -7.82 11.85 10.19
C PRO A 53 -6.74 10.78 10.17
N GLY A 54 -5.71 10.99 9.35
CA GLY A 54 -4.52 10.17 9.25
C GLY A 54 -4.72 8.83 8.56
N LEU A 55 -3.62 8.28 8.09
CA LEU A 55 -3.50 6.95 7.49
C LEU A 55 -2.30 6.27 8.15
N PHE A 56 -2.52 5.11 8.77
CA PHE A 56 -1.43 4.30 9.33
C PHE A 56 -1.18 3.14 8.38
N GLN A 57 0.04 3.05 7.84
CA GLN A 57 0.37 2.12 6.78
C GLN A 57 1.81 1.62 6.87
N ASP A 58 2.07 0.41 6.37
CA ASP A 58 3.40 -0.12 6.12
C ASP A 58 3.47 -0.85 4.78
N GLY A 59 4.66 -0.87 4.19
CA GLY A 59 4.83 -1.43 2.87
C GLY A 59 6.24 -1.35 2.33
N THR A 60 6.32 -1.52 1.00
CA THR A 60 7.56 -1.39 0.25
C THR A 60 7.46 -0.27 -0.78
N MET A 61 8.56 0.46 -0.94
CA MET A 61 8.78 1.42 -1.99
C MET A 61 9.80 0.84 -2.96
N SER A 62 9.47 0.85 -4.23
CA SER A 62 10.40 0.55 -5.32
C SER A 62 10.57 1.77 -6.20
N GLY A 63 11.78 2.09 -6.60
CA GLY A 63 12.05 3.25 -7.43
C GLY A 63 13.14 3.00 -8.46
N CYS A 64 12.99 3.65 -9.60
CA CYS A 64 14.02 3.79 -10.60
C CYS A 64 14.79 5.08 -10.35
N VAL A 65 16.10 4.98 -10.17
CA VAL A 65 17.00 6.12 -10.03
C VAL A 65 18.11 6.01 -11.07
N SER A 66 18.12 6.91 -12.02
CA SER A 66 19.06 6.86 -13.16
C SER A 66 19.02 5.50 -13.89
N GLY A 67 17.83 4.96 -14.09
CA GLY A 67 17.61 3.69 -14.78
C GLY A 67 17.97 2.43 -13.99
N GLN A 68 18.20 2.55 -12.69
CA GLN A 68 18.50 1.43 -11.79
C GLN A 68 17.40 1.30 -10.73
N GLN A 69 16.83 0.11 -10.59
CA GLN A 69 15.85 -0.15 -9.54
C GLN A 69 16.52 -0.31 -8.18
N SER A 70 15.90 0.31 -7.16
CA SER A 70 16.20 0.09 -5.74
C SER A 70 14.90 0.16 -4.96
N GLY A 71 14.86 -0.47 -3.77
CA GLY A 71 13.66 -0.45 -2.93
C GLY A 71 14.01 -0.54 -1.45
N TYR A 72 13.00 -0.25 -0.63
CA TYR A 72 13.10 -0.39 0.83
C TYR A 72 11.71 -0.58 1.44
N ALA A 73 11.68 -1.23 2.60
CA ALA A 73 10.50 -1.30 3.45
C ALA A 73 10.37 -0.02 4.27
N TRP A 74 9.12 0.38 4.56
CA TRP A 74 8.80 1.60 5.31
C TRP A 74 7.48 1.44 6.09
N TRP A 75 7.25 2.36 7.01
CA TRP A 75 5.93 2.59 7.62
C TRP A 75 5.70 4.10 7.75
N THR A 76 4.46 4.54 7.89
CA THR A 76 4.16 5.94 8.17
C THR A 76 2.82 6.11 8.90
N ASP A 77 2.75 7.17 9.67
CA ASP A 77 1.54 7.73 10.28
C ASP A 77 1.34 9.13 9.70
N GLU A 78 0.43 9.27 8.78
CA GLU A 78 0.16 10.56 8.13
C GLU A 78 -0.59 11.55 9.02
N ALA A 79 -1.15 11.12 10.17
CA ALA A 79 -1.78 12.03 11.11
C ALA A 79 -0.79 12.87 11.90
N GLU A 80 0.39 12.32 12.22
CA GLU A 80 1.31 12.94 13.15
C GLU A 80 2.68 13.25 12.55
N THR A 81 3.21 12.41 11.66
CA THR A 81 4.60 12.56 11.24
C THR A 81 4.83 12.77 9.75
N TYR A 82 3.94 12.37 8.86
CA TYR A 82 4.15 12.38 7.38
C TYR A 82 5.52 11.83 6.95
N PHE A 83 6.08 10.94 7.72
CA PHE A 83 7.46 10.49 7.58
C PHE A 83 7.53 8.98 7.42
N ALA A 84 8.02 8.53 6.28
CA ALA A 84 8.25 7.11 5.98
C ALA A 84 9.74 6.77 6.14
N PRO A 85 10.19 6.27 7.31
CA PRO A 85 11.59 5.88 7.49
C PRO A 85 11.91 4.66 6.64
N SER A 86 13.08 4.68 5.97
CA SER A 86 13.63 3.47 5.34
C SER A 86 14.07 2.50 6.44
N LEU A 87 13.39 1.37 6.54
CA LEU A 87 13.64 0.34 7.56
C LEU A 87 14.77 -0.60 7.15
N PHE A 88 14.63 -1.20 5.97
CA PHE A 88 15.63 -2.08 5.34
C PHE A 88 15.45 -2.09 3.83
N ALA A 89 16.52 -2.43 3.10
CA ALA A 89 16.48 -2.53 1.65
C ALA A 89 15.73 -3.80 1.21
N VAL A 90 14.98 -3.68 0.11
CA VAL A 90 14.33 -4.79 -0.60
C VAL A 90 14.75 -4.78 -2.07
N ALA A 91 14.63 -5.92 -2.72
CA ALA A 91 14.96 -6.12 -4.13
C ALA A 91 13.77 -6.74 -4.89
N PRO A 92 13.71 -6.59 -6.23
CA PRO A 92 12.74 -7.31 -7.04
C PRO A 92 12.76 -8.82 -6.77
N GLY A 93 11.58 -9.41 -6.55
CA GLY A 93 11.43 -10.82 -6.23
C GLY A 93 11.45 -11.16 -4.73
N ASP A 94 11.79 -10.21 -3.85
CA ASP A 94 11.64 -10.43 -2.42
C ASP A 94 10.16 -10.57 -2.04
N VAL A 95 9.87 -11.50 -1.14
CA VAL A 95 8.51 -11.78 -0.65
C VAL A 95 8.31 -11.09 0.68
N ILE A 96 7.32 -10.20 0.73
CA ILE A 96 7.02 -9.37 1.89
C ILE A 96 5.80 -9.91 2.63
N ASP A 97 5.84 -9.87 3.95
CA ASP A 97 4.74 -10.11 4.89
C ASP A 97 4.56 -8.84 5.72
N ALA A 98 3.42 -8.16 5.56
CA ALA A 98 3.12 -6.91 6.21
C ALA A 98 1.82 -7.00 7.00
N GLU A 99 1.81 -6.43 8.22
CA GLU A 99 0.67 -6.48 9.12
C GLU A 99 0.58 -5.23 9.98
N LEU A 100 -0.64 -4.74 10.14
CA LEU A 100 -0.98 -3.69 11.09
C LEU A 100 -2.04 -4.22 12.06
N TRP A 101 -1.90 -3.90 13.36
CA TRP A 101 -2.96 -4.22 14.32
C TRP A 101 -3.02 -3.19 15.45
N GLN A 102 -4.24 -2.99 15.97
CA GLN A 102 -4.45 -2.16 17.14
C GLN A 102 -4.14 -2.97 18.41
N GLU A 103 -3.04 -2.65 19.09
CA GLU A 103 -2.69 -3.31 20.34
C GLU A 103 -3.58 -2.81 21.49
N THR A 104 -3.70 -1.49 21.59
CA THR A 104 -4.55 -0.81 22.58
C THR A 104 -5.15 0.45 21.95
N SER A 105 -6.17 1.02 22.59
CA SER A 105 -6.74 2.28 22.11
C SER A 105 -5.66 3.37 22.05
N GLY A 106 -5.45 3.93 20.86
CA GLY A 106 -4.46 4.98 20.61
C GLY A 106 -3.04 4.48 20.27
N TYR A 107 -2.86 3.16 20.12
CA TYR A 107 -1.60 2.58 19.66
C TYR A 107 -1.85 1.50 18.63
N TRP A 108 -1.09 1.58 17.54
CA TRP A 108 -1.06 0.58 16.49
C TRP A 108 0.34 0.04 16.34
N ASP A 109 0.43 -1.26 16.07
CA ASP A 109 1.67 -1.91 15.72
C ASP A 109 1.76 -2.05 14.21
N TYR A 110 2.96 -1.85 13.68
CA TYR A 110 3.33 -2.34 12.36
C TYR A 110 4.29 -3.51 12.49
N TYR A 111 4.21 -4.42 11.55
CA TYR A 111 5.16 -5.51 11.37
C TYR A 111 5.37 -5.73 9.88
N ILE A 112 6.61 -5.54 9.42
CA ILE A 112 6.99 -5.82 8.04
C ILE A 112 8.22 -6.71 8.02
N LYS A 113 8.16 -7.78 7.23
CA LYS A 113 9.21 -8.78 7.09
C LYS A 113 9.45 -9.13 5.63
N ASP A 114 10.70 -9.13 5.24
CA ASP A 114 11.15 -9.79 4.03
C ASP A 114 11.37 -11.29 4.33
N LEU A 115 10.50 -12.14 3.77
CA LEU A 115 10.55 -13.58 3.95
C LEU A 115 11.73 -14.21 3.18
N THR A 116 12.27 -13.52 2.17
CA THR A 116 13.38 -13.97 1.34
C THR A 116 14.71 -13.78 2.07
N SER A 117 14.96 -12.58 2.60
CA SER A 117 16.21 -12.27 3.32
C SER A 117 16.13 -12.54 4.83
N GLY A 118 14.93 -12.57 5.40
CA GLY A 118 14.68 -12.69 6.83
C GLY A 118 14.78 -11.37 7.60
N LEU A 119 15.00 -10.24 6.94
CA LEU A 119 14.96 -8.92 7.58
C LEU A 119 13.55 -8.60 8.09
N VAL A 120 13.47 -7.95 9.24
CA VAL A 120 12.20 -7.63 9.90
C VAL A 120 12.30 -6.31 10.65
N SER A 121 11.19 -5.57 10.65
CA SER A 121 10.99 -4.39 11.50
C SER A 121 9.57 -4.42 12.09
N SER A 122 9.43 -3.97 13.32
CA SER A 122 8.15 -3.81 13.99
C SER A 122 8.26 -2.82 15.15
N ALA A 123 7.20 -2.07 15.39
CA ALA A 123 7.06 -1.24 16.59
C ALA A 123 5.59 -0.93 16.87
N ALA A 124 5.30 -0.56 18.12
CA ALA A 124 4.05 0.06 18.52
C ALA A 124 4.20 1.58 18.41
N GLU A 125 3.30 2.23 17.67
CA GLU A 125 3.33 3.67 17.42
C GLU A 125 2.01 4.32 17.87
N PRO A 126 2.06 5.55 18.42
CA PRO A 126 0.85 6.28 18.77
C PRO A 126 0.05 6.59 17.51
N PHE A 127 -1.18 6.10 17.41
CA PHE A 127 -2.10 6.44 16.35
C PHE A 127 -3.53 6.37 16.86
N SER A 128 -4.23 7.49 16.81
CA SER A 128 -5.59 7.63 17.35
C SER A 128 -6.69 7.40 16.32
N GLY A 129 -6.35 7.05 15.09
CA GLY A 129 -7.31 6.79 14.02
C GLY A 129 -8.27 5.66 14.39
N PRO A 130 -9.58 5.83 14.11
CA PRO A 130 -10.62 4.88 14.52
C PRO A 130 -10.69 3.61 13.67
N GLY A 131 -9.79 3.42 12.68
CA GLY A 131 -9.81 2.28 11.78
C GLY A 131 -11.08 2.21 10.90
N THR A 132 -11.53 3.36 10.38
CA THR A 132 -12.79 3.44 9.61
C THR A 132 -12.69 2.84 8.21
N SER A 133 -11.48 2.63 7.73
CA SER A 133 -11.19 1.93 6.48
C SER A 133 -9.99 0.99 6.63
N ALA A 134 -9.85 0.08 5.69
CA ALA A 134 -8.72 -0.84 5.57
C ALA A 134 -8.40 -1.02 4.09
N GLU A 135 -7.11 -0.94 3.74
CA GLU A 135 -6.63 -0.80 2.36
C GLU A 135 -5.50 -1.78 2.03
N TRP A 136 -5.56 -2.36 0.82
CA TRP A 136 -4.47 -3.08 0.15
C TRP A 136 -4.22 -2.39 -1.18
N ILE A 137 -3.11 -1.69 -1.32
CA ILE A 137 -2.91 -0.73 -2.40
C ILE A 137 -1.55 -0.90 -3.09
N ALA A 138 -1.58 -0.78 -4.43
CA ALA A 138 -0.44 -0.36 -5.23
C ALA A 138 -0.64 1.14 -5.55
N GLU A 139 0.38 1.95 -5.30
CA GLU A 139 0.31 3.41 -5.33
C GLU A 139 1.39 4.01 -6.22
N ASP A 140 1.01 5.08 -6.97
CA ASP A 140 1.96 6.11 -7.38
C ASP A 140 2.18 7.07 -6.22
N PRO A 141 3.27 6.92 -5.45
CA PRO A 141 3.45 7.65 -4.19
C PRO A 141 3.79 9.12 -4.37
N GLY A 142 3.82 9.61 -5.60
CA GLY A 142 4.39 10.92 -5.89
C GLY A 142 5.89 10.96 -5.60
N CYS A 143 6.44 12.14 -5.56
CA CYS A 143 7.87 12.33 -5.46
C CYS A 143 8.39 12.41 -4.03
N PRO A 144 9.50 11.73 -3.71
CA PRO A 144 10.21 11.94 -2.46
C PRO A 144 10.56 13.43 -2.28
N ASN A 145 10.44 13.93 -1.05
CA ASN A 145 10.67 15.32 -0.73
C ASN A 145 12.00 15.85 -1.26
N GLY A 146 11.95 16.87 -2.10
CA GLY A 146 13.09 17.64 -2.56
C GLY A 146 13.76 17.11 -3.81
N ASP A 147 13.26 16.06 -4.40
CA ASP A 147 13.71 15.65 -5.73
C ASP A 147 12.95 16.47 -6.79
N SER A 148 13.62 17.50 -7.31
CA SER A 148 13.06 18.39 -8.33
C SER A 148 12.83 17.70 -9.67
N ASP A 149 13.39 16.51 -9.85
CA ASP A 149 13.30 15.77 -11.11
C ASP A 149 12.04 14.89 -11.16
N CYS A 150 11.42 14.68 -10.01
CA CYS A 150 10.24 13.84 -9.85
C CYS A 150 8.92 14.64 -9.72
N TRP A 151 8.97 15.88 -9.25
CA TRP A 151 7.81 16.78 -9.32
C TRP A 151 7.91 17.63 -10.58
N ASN A 152 7.01 17.43 -11.52
CA ASN A 152 6.81 18.54 -12.42
C ASN A 152 6.27 19.72 -11.58
N ASN A 153 6.60 20.95 -11.95
CA ASN A 153 6.40 22.19 -11.17
C ASN A 153 4.93 22.47 -10.73
N ASN A 154 4.00 21.54 -10.90
CA ASN A 154 2.57 21.66 -10.63
C ASN A 154 2.06 20.74 -9.51
N GLY A 155 2.91 19.95 -8.86
CA GLY A 155 2.49 18.94 -7.84
C GLY A 155 1.83 17.71 -8.46
N GLU A 156 2.11 17.43 -9.72
CA GLU A 156 1.68 16.21 -10.39
C GLU A 156 2.48 14.99 -9.89
N LEU A 157 1.87 13.83 -9.97
CA LEU A 157 2.48 12.54 -9.62
C LEU A 157 3.72 12.28 -10.48
N SER A 158 4.64 11.46 -10.01
CA SER A 158 5.85 11.10 -10.74
C SER A 158 5.53 10.40 -12.06
N ASP A 159 6.52 10.29 -12.95
CA ASP A 159 6.41 9.32 -14.03
C ASP A 159 6.30 7.92 -13.41
N PHE A 160 5.14 7.29 -13.55
CA PHE A 160 4.85 6.02 -12.91
C PHE A 160 5.46 4.86 -13.74
N PRO A 161 6.41 4.08 -13.18
CA PRO A 161 7.06 3.03 -13.94
C PRO A 161 6.14 1.82 -14.12
N ASP A 162 6.19 1.19 -15.30
CA ASP A 162 5.57 -0.11 -15.52
C ASP A 162 6.19 -1.14 -14.55
N PHE A 163 5.37 -1.63 -13.66
CA PHE A 163 5.71 -2.68 -12.69
C PHE A 163 5.15 -4.05 -13.09
N GLY A 164 4.53 -4.15 -14.27
CA GLY A 164 3.83 -5.34 -14.74
C GLY A 164 2.62 -5.64 -13.86
N SER A 165 2.82 -6.43 -12.82
CA SER A 165 1.76 -6.72 -11.85
C SER A 165 2.31 -7.06 -10.48
N VAL A 166 1.50 -6.77 -9.44
CA VAL A 166 1.72 -7.23 -8.07
C VAL A 166 0.51 -8.02 -7.59
N THR A 167 0.75 -9.15 -6.92
CA THR A 167 -0.33 -9.98 -6.36
C THR A 167 -0.28 -9.91 -4.84
N PHE A 168 -1.34 -9.39 -4.24
CA PHE A 168 -1.56 -9.46 -2.81
C PHE A 168 -2.20 -10.80 -2.45
N THR A 169 -1.56 -11.55 -1.53
CA THR A 169 -1.99 -12.88 -1.08
C THR A 169 -2.14 -12.91 0.43
N ASP A 170 -2.71 -13.97 0.98
CA ASP A 170 -2.89 -14.14 2.43
C ASP A 170 -3.57 -12.93 3.10
N LEU A 171 -4.58 -12.35 2.41
CA LEU A 171 -5.28 -11.17 2.91
C LEU A 171 -5.93 -11.47 4.26
N GLY A 172 -5.55 -10.72 5.29
CA GLY A 172 -6.09 -10.80 6.64
C GLY A 172 -6.81 -9.52 7.03
N LEU A 173 -7.92 -9.66 7.75
CA LEU A 173 -8.68 -8.54 8.30
C LEU A 173 -9.35 -8.93 9.61
N THR A 174 -9.32 -8.04 10.59
CA THR A 174 -9.99 -8.25 11.88
C THR A 174 -10.82 -7.02 12.25
N THR A 175 -12.02 -7.28 12.77
CA THR A 175 -12.93 -6.29 13.35
C THR A 175 -13.20 -6.65 14.82
N PRO A 176 -13.83 -5.77 15.63
CA PRO A 176 -14.23 -6.11 17.01
C PRO A 176 -15.16 -7.32 17.10
N SER A 177 -15.86 -7.69 16.04
CA SER A 177 -16.71 -8.88 15.98
C SER A 177 -15.97 -10.15 15.59
N GLY A 178 -14.66 -10.08 15.35
CA GLY A 178 -13.79 -11.18 14.97
C GLY A 178 -13.24 -11.07 13.55
N SER A 179 -12.60 -12.14 13.11
CA SER A 179 -12.03 -12.20 11.75
C SER A 179 -13.14 -12.09 10.70
N TRP A 180 -12.84 -11.38 9.64
CA TRP A 180 -13.77 -11.09 8.59
C TRP A 180 -13.32 -11.69 7.26
N THR A 181 -14.27 -12.23 6.51
CA THR A 181 -14.02 -12.65 5.14
C THR A 181 -14.14 -11.44 4.25
N VAL A 182 -13.11 -11.11 3.49
CA VAL A 182 -13.15 -10.01 2.52
C VAL A 182 -14.36 -10.23 1.60
N PRO A 183 -15.37 -9.32 1.59
CA PRO A 183 -16.52 -9.52 0.73
C PRO A 183 -16.07 -9.44 -0.73
N PRO A 184 -16.64 -10.27 -1.60
CA PRO A 184 -16.34 -10.23 -3.04
C PRO A 184 -16.76 -8.90 -3.71
N TYR A 185 -17.42 -8.01 -2.97
CA TYR A 185 -17.90 -6.69 -3.43
C TYR A 185 -17.20 -5.53 -2.71
N SER A 186 -15.98 -5.73 -2.22
CA SER A 186 -15.15 -4.64 -1.73
C SER A 186 -14.99 -3.60 -2.83
N ASP A 187 -14.87 -2.35 -2.44
CA ASP A 187 -14.75 -1.25 -3.38
C ASP A 187 -13.37 -1.31 -4.07
N ALA A 188 -13.32 -1.96 -5.24
CA ALA A 188 -12.16 -1.92 -6.09
C ALA A 188 -11.85 -0.47 -6.46
N CYS A 189 -10.58 -0.09 -6.30
CA CYS A 189 -10.06 1.21 -6.68
C CYS A 189 -9.21 1.03 -7.94
N GLU A 190 -9.58 1.72 -9.01
CA GLU A 190 -8.83 1.76 -10.27
C GLU A 190 -8.01 3.05 -10.30
N MET A 191 -6.74 2.96 -10.64
CA MET A 191 -5.93 4.15 -10.88
C MET A 191 -6.20 4.65 -12.29
N VAL A 192 -6.45 5.97 -12.40
CA VAL A 192 -6.74 6.61 -13.66
C VAL A 192 -5.89 7.84 -13.86
N THR A 193 -5.44 8.05 -15.08
CA THR A 193 -4.76 9.27 -15.51
C THR A 193 -5.69 10.49 -15.46
N THR A 194 -5.13 11.67 -15.61
CA THR A 194 -5.91 12.94 -15.60
C THR A 194 -6.92 13.04 -16.72
N ASP A 195 -6.75 12.31 -17.81
CA ASP A 195 -7.73 12.25 -18.91
C ASP A 195 -8.80 11.15 -18.71
N GLY A 196 -8.72 10.39 -17.60
CA GLY A 196 -9.64 9.33 -17.22
C GLY A 196 -9.36 7.96 -17.83
N SER A 197 -8.22 7.79 -18.50
CA SER A 197 -7.77 6.48 -18.96
C SER A 197 -7.35 5.61 -17.78
N VAL A 198 -7.68 4.31 -17.79
CA VAL A 198 -7.21 3.37 -16.76
C VAL A 198 -5.72 3.16 -16.94
N GLU A 199 -4.98 3.28 -15.85
CA GLU A 199 -3.53 3.09 -15.78
C GLU A 199 -3.16 1.86 -14.96
N VAL A 200 -3.92 1.58 -13.89
CA VAL A 200 -3.71 0.40 -13.05
C VAL A 200 -5.04 -0.20 -12.62
N LEU A 201 -5.18 -1.51 -12.79
CA LEU A 201 -6.42 -2.23 -12.61
C LEU A 201 -6.29 -3.39 -11.60
N PRO A 202 -7.11 -3.44 -10.54
CA PRO A 202 -7.17 -4.60 -9.66
C PRO A 202 -8.08 -5.69 -10.26
N SER A 203 -7.61 -6.94 -10.21
CA SER A 203 -8.46 -8.10 -10.55
C SER A 203 -9.52 -8.32 -9.47
N PRO A 204 -10.62 -9.04 -9.76
CA PRO A 204 -11.52 -9.50 -8.71
C PRO A 204 -10.78 -10.31 -7.64
N ILE A 205 -11.17 -10.12 -6.36
CA ILE A 205 -10.67 -10.95 -5.25
C ILE A 205 -11.10 -12.39 -5.48
N GLN A 206 -10.16 -13.31 -5.37
CA GLN A 206 -10.34 -14.74 -5.60
C GLN A 206 -9.87 -15.55 -4.40
N GLY A 207 -10.34 -16.80 -4.32
CA GLY A 207 -9.93 -17.74 -3.26
C GLY A 207 -10.85 -17.75 -2.05
N SER A 208 -10.42 -18.49 -1.04
CA SER A 208 -11.11 -18.62 0.25
C SER A 208 -10.12 -19.02 1.34
N GLY A 209 -10.39 -18.66 2.58
CA GLY A 209 -9.49 -18.95 3.70
C GLY A 209 -8.13 -18.29 3.53
N ALA A 210 -7.06 -19.00 3.80
CA ALA A 210 -5.67 -18.53 3.69
C ALA A 210 -5.16 -18.34 2.24
N SER A 211 -6.03 -18.49 1.23
CA SER A 211 -5.67 -18.36 -0.19
C SER A 211 -6.44 -17.24 -0.87
N ILE A 212 -6.87 -16.24 -0.10
CA ILE A 212 -7.54 -15.07 -0.67
C ILE A 212 -6.47 -14.15 -1.28
N ALA A 213 -6.68 -13.77 -2.53
CA ALA A 213 -5.73 -12.97 -3.31
C ALA A 213 -6.43 -12.11 -4.36
N PHE A 214 -5.73 -11.05 -4.78
CA PHE A 214 -6.03 -10.31 -6.00
C PHE A 214 -4.72 -9.79 -6.61
N THR A 215 -4.77 -9.46 -7.91
CA THR A 215 -3.62 -8.91 -8.63
C THR A 215 -3.94 -7.49 -9.08
N VAL A 216 -3.01 -6.60 -8.91
CA VAL A 216 -3.01 -5.26 -9.49
C VAL A 216 -2.11 -5.27 -10.71
N THR A 217 -2.61 -4.80 -11.86
CA THR A 217 -1.88 -4.84 -13.14
C THR A 217 -1.72 -3.43 -13.69
N TYR A 218 -0.52 -3.09 -14.13
CA TYR A 218 -0.25 -1.88 -14.90
C TYR A 218 -0.79 -2.05 -16.33
N GLU A 219 -1.54 -1.06 -16.80
CA GLU A 219 -2.13 -1.04 -18.15
C GLU A 219 -1.41 0.03 -18.98
N PRO A 220 -0.59 -0.33 -19.95
CA PRO A 220 0.14 0.64 -20.78
C PRO A 220 -0.81 1.63 -21.46
N PRO A 221 -0.50 2.92 -21.50
CA PRO A 221 -1.32 3.93 -22.15
C PRO A 221 -1.62 3.57 -23.62
N GLY A 222 -2.90 3.49 -23.99
CA GLY A 222 -3.37 3.19 -25.34
C GLY A 222 -3.71 1.72 -25.62
N GLU A 223 -3.50 0.79 -24.70
CA GLU A 223 -4.03 -0.56 -24.80
C GLU A 223 -5.42 -0.62 -24.13
N VAL A 224 -6.46 -0.82 -24.93
CA VAL A 224 -7.80 -1.08 -24.40
C VAL A 224 -7.80 -2.53 -23.93
N SER A 225 -7.74 -2.76 -22.61
CA SER A 225 -7.82 -4.11 -22.05
C SER A 225 -9.08 -4.81 -22.54
N SER A 226 -8.90 -5.85 -23.35
CA SER A 226 -9.99 -6.67 -23.91
C SER A 226 -10.60 -7.65 -22.90
N THR A 227 -10.16 -7.61 -21.64
CA THR A 227 -10.58 -8.51 -20.56
C THR A 227 -11.54 -7.87 -19.54
N ALA A 228 -12.04 -6.66 -19.79
CA ALA A 228 -13.11 -6.10 -18.99
C ALA A 228 -14.37 -6.98 -19.12
N GLY A 229 -14.46 -7.99 -18.27
CA GLY A 229 -15.68 -8.76 -18.05
C GLY A 229 -16.79 -7.78 -17.65
N THR A 230 -17.84 -7.75 -18.45
CA THR A 230 -19.05 -6.94 -18.36
C THR A 230 -19.64 -6.89 -16.95
N ALA A 231 -19.17 -5.96 -16.15
CA ALA A 231 -19.89 -5.47 -14.98
C ALA A 231 -19.67 -3.96 -14.85
N ALA A 232 -20.14 -3.21 -15.85
CA ALA A 232 -20.23 -1.76 -15.71
C ALA A 232 -21.29 -1.42 -14.66
N VAL A 233 -20.92 -1.39 -13.41
CA VAL A 233 -21.68 -0.71 -12.36
C VAL A 233 -21.43 0.78 -12.56
N LYS A 234 -22.45 1.51 -12.95
CA LYS A 234 -22.42 2.97 -13.01
C LYS A 234 -22.30 3.51 -11.59
N HIS A 235 -21.07 3.71 -11.13
CA HIS A 235 -20.81 4.49 -9.93
C HIS A 235 -20.66 5.97 -10.32
N THR A 236 -21.27 6.84 -9.55
CA THR A 236 -21.03 8.28 -9.58
C THR A 236 -19.56 8.53 -9.24
N GLN A 237 -18.84 9.08 -10.20
CA GLN A 237 -17.40 9.39 -10.06
C GLN A 237 -17.18 10.32 -8.88
N SER A 238 -16.58 9.79 -7.82
CA SER A 238 -15.90 10.58 -6.81
C SER A 238 -14.42 10.32 -7.03
N THR A 239 -13.69 11.32 -7.49
CA THR A 239 -12.23 11.24 -7.62
C THR A 239 -11.62 11.58 -6.27
N PHE A 240 -10.91 10.64 -5.70
CA PHE A 240 -10.15 10.83 -4.47
C PHE A 240 -8.67 10.96 -4.81
N VAL A 241 -7.99 11.94 -4.26
CA VAL A 241 -6.53 12.06 -4.30
C VAL A 241 -6.05 11.77 -2.89
N ALA A 242 -5.37 10.65 -2.71
CA ALA A 242 -4.77 10.31 -1.45
C ALA A 242 -3.54 11.21 -1.20
N PRO A 243 -3.28 11.61 0.06
CA PRO A 243 -2.04 12.27 0.40
C PRO A 243 -0.88 11.31 0.18
N ALA A 244 0.13 11.72 -0.59
CA ALA A 244 1.32 10.91 -0.79
C ALA A 244 2.24 10.98 0.44
N PRO A 245 2.83 9.85 0.89
CA PRO A 245 3.77 9.83 2.00
C PRO A 245 5.00 10.70 1.71
N ARG A 246 5.34 11.57 2.66
CA ARG A 246 6.53 12.44 2.53
C ARG A 246 7.78 11.69 2.96
N MET A 247 8.68 11.46 2.02
CA MET A 247 9.95 10.76 2.25
C MET A 247 11.06 11.68 2.71
N VAL A 248 11.95 11.21 3.59
CA VAL A 248 13.13 11.96 4.05
C VAL A 248 14.42 11.40 3.45
N PRO A 249 15.34 12.26 2.98
CA PRO A 249 16.64 11.83 2.46
C PRO A 249 17.47 11.09 3.52
N LYS A 250 18.23 10.07 3.08
CA LYS A 250 19.08 9.17 3.89
C LYS A 250 20.04 9.85 4.91
N HIS A 251 20.25 11.17 4.81
CA HIS A 251 21.24 11.88 5.64
C HIS A 251 20.75 12.33 7.03
N GLN A 252 19.47 12.10 7.38
CA GLN A 252 18.93 12.51 8.69
C GLN A 252 18.40 11.36 9.55
N ALA A 253 18.53 10.12 9.11
CA ALA A 253 18.23 8.97 9.96
C ALA A 253 19.28 8.87 11.08
N GLY A 254 19.08 9.63 12.14
CA GLY A 254 19.77 9.42 13.41
C GLY A 254 19.49 7.99 13.86
N GLN A 255 20.53 7.32 14.40
CA GLN A 255 20.43 5.98 14.97
C GLN A 255 19.22 5.92 15.94
N ILE A 256 18.11 5.37 15.46
CA ILE A 256 17.03 4.96 16.35
C ILE A 256 17.57 3.70 17.04
N GLY A 257 17.82 3.83 18.34
CA GLY A 257 18.38 2.77 19.16
C GLY A 257 17.50 1.52 19.04
N SER A 258 18.18 0.37 18.89
CA SER A 258 17.54 -0.94 18.93
C SER A 258 16.71 -1.08 20.21
N ARG A 259 15.41 -0.89 20.09
CA ARG A 259 14.48 -1.32 21.13
C ARG A 259 14.34 -2.83 21.04
N SER A 260 14.35 -3.47 22.18
CA SER A 260 14.16 -4.91 22.35
C SER A 260 13.02 -5.43 21.48
N ILE A 261 13.31 -6.52 20.76
CA ILE A 261 12.36 -7.30 19.98
C ILE A 261 11.08 -7.51 20.81
N PRO A 262 9.92 -7.06 20.33
CA PRO A 262 8.65 -7.42 20.97
C PRO A 262 8.52 -8.94 21.04
N GLY A 263 7.78 -9.45 22.01
CA GLY A 263 7.48 -10.86 22.15
C GLY A 263 6.91 -11.49 20.88
N PRO A 264 6.71 -12.82 20.85
CA PRO A 264 6.25 -13.50 19.66
C PRO A 264 4.98 -12.83 19.12
N LYS A 265 5.02 -12.54 17.78
CA LYS A 265 3.92 -12.03 16.99
C LYS A 265 2.60 -12.66 17.42
N PRO A 266 1.57 -11.89 17.77
CA PRO A 266 0.24 -12.46 17.91
C PRO A 266 -0.14 -13.04 16.54
N GLU A 267 -0.44 -14.34 16.48
CA GLU A 267 -1.03 -14.90 15.26
C GLU A 267 -2.34 -14.16 15.00
N LEU A 268 -2.34 -13.28 14.00
CA LEU A 268 -3.59 -12.77 13.47
C LEU A 268 -4.41 -14.00 13.03
N PRO A 269 -5.71 -14.08 13.37
CA PRO A 269 -6.53 -15.18 12.94
C PRO A 269 -6.60 -15.18 11.41
N ARG A 270 -5.75 -15.99 10.79
CA ARG A 270 -5.83 -16.26 9.35
C ARG A 270 -7.17 -16.90 9.08
N ILE A 271 -7.87 -16.41 8.11
CA ILE A 271 -9.20 -16.90 7.72
C ILE A 271 -9.06 -18.38 7.34
N ARG A 272 -9.73 -19.25 8.06
CA ARG A 272 -9.85 -20.68 7.74
C ARG A 272 -11.00 -20.93 6.78
#